data_2465f8ab6c9a1f7c63d55c691f6240cf
#
_entry.id   2465f8ab6c9a1f7c63d55c691f6240cf
#
_cell.length_a   1.000
_cell.length_b   1.000
_cell.length_c   1.000
_cell.angle_alpha   90.00
_cell.angle_beta   90.00
_cell.angle_gamma   90.00
#
_symmetry.space_group_name_H-M   'P 1'
#
loop_
_entity.id
_entity.type
_entity.pdbx_description
1 polymer ?
#
loop_
_entity_poly.entity_id
_entity_poly.type
_entity_poly.pdbx_seq_one_letter_code
_entity_poly.pdbx_strand_id
1 'polypeptide(L)'
;MALEIDLSGRVALVTGGSRGLGRADALTLARAGADVVVADLIVESELSEETDRYGVLATVARQQGLVHTEETVAEIRGLGRRALAVRCDVTDRSQVDAAVARTVSELGAVDILVNNAGTLDHVAQFRDQSPELWERDLRVNLTGAFNCAQAVWPHMQERGWGRIVNMASVAGTLGGFGQASYSTTKAGLLGLTKTLAMEGGRHGITCNAIVPGVIGSEAYHMANAAMNERIVKRTALKRHGEPQEIANAIAFLCSDLASYVTGAEINVSGGVELFVF
;
A
#
# COMPACT_ATOMS: atom_id res chain seq x y z
N MET A 1 19.70 -15.97 -20.01
CA MET A 1 19.30 -15.91 -18.58
C MET A 1 17.87 -15.44 -18.53
N ALA A 2 17.00 -16.12 -17.78
CA ALA A 2 15.65 -15.62 -17.54
C ALA A 2 15.76 -14.34 -16.68
N LEU A 3 14.92 -13.34 -16.95
CA LEU A 3 14.74 -12.19 -16.10
C LEU A 3 13.98 -12.66 -14.85
N GLU A 4 14.64 -12.68 -13.72
CA GLU A 4 14.07 -13.12 -12.45
C GLU A 4 14.10 -11.97 -11.44
N ILE A 5 12.99 -11.78 -10.74
CA ILE A 5 12.92 -10.86 -9.61
C ILE A 5 13.43 -11.60 -8.40
N ASP A 6 14.58 -11.21 -7.88
CA ASP A 6 15.18 -11.77 -6.67
C ASP A 6 15.27 -10.68 -5.59
N LEU A 7 14.61 -10.92 -4.47
CA LEU A 7 14.61 -10.09 -3.27
C LEU A 7 15.21 -10.83 -2.06
N SER A 8 15.98 -11.88 -2.31
CA SER A 8 16.64 -12.66 -1.26
C SER A 8 17.54 -11.76 -0.41
N GLY A 9 17.44 -11.90 0.91
CA GLY A 9 18.19 -11.08 1.87
C GLY A 9 17.62 -9.66 2.08
N ARG A 10 16.49 -9.33 1.47
CA ARG A 10 15.76 -8.08 1.70
C ARG A 10 14.63 -8.28 2.71
N VAL A 11 14.32 -7.22 3.43
CA VAL A 11 13.22 -7.16 4.40
C VAL A 11 12.22 -6.11 3.96
N ALA A 12 10.97 -6.53 3.73
CA ALA A 12 9.88 -5.66 3.33
C ALA A 12 8.91 -5.39 4.48
N LEU A 13 8.54 -4.12 4.65
CA LEU A 13 7.46 -3.67 5.52
C LEU A 13 6.28 -3.27 4.63
N VAL A 14 5.16 -3.99 4.74
CA VAL A 14 3.92 -3.72 3.99
C VAL A 14 2.85 -3.23 4.95
N THR A 15 2.38 -2.00 4.78
CA THR A 15 1.30 -1.43 5.60
C THR A 15 -0.07 -1.74 5.00
N GLY A 16 -1.06 -2.04 5.86
CA GLY A 16 -2.37 -2.51 5.39
C GLY A 16 -2.28 -3.87 4.70
N GLY A 17 -1.41 -4.75 5.19
CA GLY A 17 -1.05 -6.01 4.54
C GLY A 17 -1.96 -7.19 4.86
N SER A 18 -3.04 -7.00 5.62
CA SER A 18 -3.92 -8.08 6.05
C SER A 18 -4.85 -8.60 4.96
N ARG A 19 -5.13 -7.80 3.93
CA ARG A 19 -6.12 -8.11 2.88
C ARG A 19 -5.84 -7.37 1.57
N GLY A 20 -6.62 -7.70 0.54
CA GLY A 20 -6.64 -6.97 -0.73
C GLY A 20 -5.28 -6.84 -1.39
N LEU A 21 -4.97 -5.62 -1.80
CA LEU A 21 -3.71 -5.29 -2.48
C LEU A 21 -2.51 -5.55 -1.58
N GLY A 22 -2.55 -5.09 -0.33
CA GLY A 22 -1.42 -5.24 0.60
C GLY A 22 -1.08 -6.72 0.91
N ARG A 23 -2.11 -7.58 1.01
CA ARG A 23 -1.87 -9.03 1.16
C ARG A 23 -1.21 -9.61 -0.10
N ALA A 24 -1.69 -9.25 -1.27
CA ALA A 24 -1.09 -9.69 -2.53
C ALA A 24 0.37 -9.20 -2.66
N ASP A 25 0.64 -7.96 -2.25
CA ASP A 25 1.99 -7.37 -2.24
C ASP A 25 2.91 -8.15 -1.32
N ALA A 26 2.49 -8.40 -0.07
CA ALA A 26 3.25 -9.13 0.93
C ALA A 26 3.62 -10.55 0.45
N LEU A 27 2.64 -11.29 -0.07
CA LEU A 27 2.85 -12.65 -0.58
C LEU A 27 3.75 -12.66 -1.83
N THR A 28 3.63 -11.66 -2.70
CA THR A 28 4.45 -11.58 -3.93
C THR A 28 5.90 -11.23 -3.62
N LEU A 29 6.14 -10.29 -2.70
CA LEU A 29 7.49 -9.99 -2.22
C LEU A 29 8.13 -11.19 -1.53
N ALA A 30 7.36 -11.97 -0.76
CA ALA A 30 7.85 -13.21 -0.14
C ALA A 30 8.20 -14.28 -1.18
N ARG A 31 7.37 -14.48 -2.21
CA ARG A 31 7.68 -15.39 -3.34
C ARG A 31 8.93 -14.98 -4.10
N ALA A 32 9.20 -13.67 -4.17
CA ALA A 32 10.44 -13.13 -4.75
C ALA A 32 11.65 -13.25 -3.80
N GLY A 33 11.50 -13.80 -2.60
CA GLY A 33 12.62 -14.08 -1.68
C GLY A 33 12.76 -13.13 -0.50
N ALA A 34 11.93 -12.08 -0.37
CA ALA A 34 11.99 -11.18 0.77
C ALA A 34 11.47 -11.81 2.07
N ASP A 35 12.03 -11.42 3.20
CA ASP A 35 11.38 -11.53 4.50
C ASP A 35 10.36 -10.40 4.64
N VAL A 36 9.21 -10.63 5.27
CA VAL A 36 8.11 -9.66 5.20
C VAL A 36 7.49 -9.37 6.56
N VAL A 37 7.28 -8.10 6.84
CA VAL A 37 6.44 -7.64 7.95
C VAL A 37 5.09 -7.20 7.40
N VAL A 38 4.04 -7.82 7.88
CA VAL A 38 2.65 -7.44 7.61
C VAL A 38 2.21 -6.52 8.75
N ALA A 39 2.21 -5.22 8.48
CA ALA A 39 1.76 -4.21 9.44
C ALA A 39 0.30 -3.83 9.14
N ASP A 40 -0.57 -3.97 10.13
CA ASP A 40 -1.98 -3.64 9.98
C ASP A 40 -2.57 -3.07 11.28
N LEU A 41 -3.69 -2.37 11.19
CA LEU A 41 -4.44 -1.93 12.36
C LEU A 41 -4.93 -3.09 13.20
N ILE A 42 -5.21 -4.21 12.57
CA ILE A 42 -5.83 -5.38 13.17
C ILE A 42 -4.88 -6.56 13.01
N VAL A 43 -4.48 -7.12 14.16
CA VAL A 43 -3.84 -8.42 14.28
C VAL A 43 -4.76 -9.28 15.12
N GLU A 44 -5.12 -10.47 14.65
CA GLU A 44 -6.21 -11.27 15.17
C GLU A 44 -5.99 -11.66 16.65
N SER A 45 -4.76 -11.96 17.03
CA SER A 45 -4.38 -12.30 18.43
C SER A 45 -4.29 -11.08 19.37
N GLU A 46 -4.23 -9.85 18.81
CA GLU A 46 -4.08 -8.61 19.58
C GLU A 46 -5.39 -7.79 19.64
N LEU A 47 -6.53 -8.42 19.35
CA LEU A 47 -7.82 -7.75 19.33
C LEU A 47 -8.21 -7.26 20.72
N SER A 48 -8.33 -5.93 20.88
CA SER A 48 -8.96 -5.29 22.02
C SER A 48 -10.39 -4.83 21.68
N GLU A 49 -11.24 -4.61 22.68
CA GLU A 49 -12.61 -4.11 22.47
C GLU A 49 -12.68 -2.69 21.85
N GLU A 50 -11.56 -1.97 21.84
CA GLU A 50 -11.46 -0.59 21.33
C GLU A 50 -11.43 -0.44 19.80
N THR A 51 -11.80 -1.46 19.05
CA THR A 51 -11.68 -1.46 17.57
C THR A 51 -12.64 -0.55 16.82
N ASP A 52 -13.62 0.06 17.51
CA ASP A 52 -14.57 1.01 16.89
C ASP A 52 -13.93 2.33 16.40
N ARG A 53 -12.64 2.55 16.73
CA ARG A 53 -11.88 3.72 16.28
C ARG A 53 -11.42 3.64 14.82
N TYR A 54 -11.50 2.49 14.18
CA TYR A 54 -10.77 2.22 12.93
C TYR A 54 -11.53 2.50 11.63
N GLY A 55 -12.71 3.08 11.72
CA GLY A 55 -13.54 3.40 10.55
C GLY A 55 -14.41 2.23 10.07
N VAL A 56 -15.36 2.55 9.20
CA VAL A 56 -16.41 1.62 8.79
C VAL A 56 -15.86 0.39 8.06
N LEU A 57 -14.93 0.58 7.13
CA LEU A 57 -14.37 -0.55 6.35
C LEU A 57 -13.57 -1.53 7.21
N ALA A 58 -12.80 -1.05 8.18
CA ALA A 58 -12.03 -1.93 9.07
C ALA A 58 -12.98 -2.71 10.00
N THR A 59 -14.02 -2.04 10.52
CA THR A 59 -15.06 -2.68 11.35
C THR A 59 -15.83 -3.74 10.58
N VAL A 60 -16.28 -3.42 9.36
CA VAL A 60 -17.00 -4.38 8.49
C VAL A 60 -16.10 -5.55 8.10
N ALA A 61 -14.85 -5.28 7.72
CA ALA A 61 -13.90 -6.34 7.37
C ALA A 61 -13.67 -7.32 8.52
N ARG A 62 -13.54 -6.80 9.74
CA ARG A 62 -13.44 -7.65 10.95
C ARG A 62 -14.68 -8.49 11.15
N GLN A 63 -15.88 -7.88 11.09
CA GLN A 63 -17.15 -8.57 11.28
C GLN A 63 -17.40 -9.66 10.24
N GLN A 64 -16.89 -9.48 9.03
CA GLN A 64 -17.01 -10.44 7.92
C GLN A 64 -15.85 -11.45 7.87
N GLY A 65 -14.91 -11.42 8.82
CA GLY A 65 -13.75 -12.33 8.82
C GLY A 65 -12.78 -12.09 7.66
N LEU A 66 -12.69 -10.86 7.16
CA LEU A 66 -11.81 -10.47 6.04
C LEU A 66 -10.45 -9.91 6.50
N VAL A 67 -10.10 -10.11 7.76
CA VAL A 67 -8.78 -9.76 8.31
C VAL A 67 -7.95 -11.03 8.36
N HIS A 68 -6.80 -11.01 7.70
CA HIS A 68 -5.96 -12.18 7.49
C HIS A 68 -4.48 -11.88 7.78
N THR A 69 -4.18 -11.07 8.81
CA THR A 69 -2.80 -10.67 9.13
C THR A 69 -1.96 -11.88 9.51
N GLU A 70 -2.43 -12.70 10.45
CA GLU A 70 -1.70 -13.87 10.93
C GLU A 70 -1.72 -15.00 9.90
N GLU A 71 -2.80 -15.18 9.15
CA GLU A 71 -2.87 -16.12 8.03
C GLU A 71 -1.85 -15.76 6.94
N THR A 72 -1.77 -14.47 6.57
CA THR A 72 -0.78 -13.98 5.60
C THR A 72 0.65 -14.27 6.06
N VAL A 73 0.94 -14.02 7.34
CA VAL A 73 2.25 -14.35 7.93
C VAL A 73 2.52 -15.86 7.90
N ALA A 74 1.51 -16.68 8.19
CA ALA A 74 1.65 -18.14 8.14
C ALA A 74 1.95 -18.63 6.71
N GLU A 75 1.26 -18.09 5.70
CA GLU A 75 1.54 -18.39 4.29
C GLU A 75 2.97 -17.99 3.89
N ILE A 76 3.43 -16.79 4.29
CA ILE A 76 4.79 -16.31 4.01
C ILE A 76 5.83 -17.26 4.64
N ARG A 77 5.60 -17.70 5.88
CA ARG A 77 6.46 -18.68 6.54
C ARG A 77 6.45 -20.04 5.82
N GLY A 78 5.30 -20.43 5.27
CA GLY A 78 5.16 -21.61 4.42
C GLY A 78 6.00 -21.56 3.14
N LEU A 79 6.31 -20.35 2.64
CA LEU A 79 7.23 -20.12 1.53
C LEU A 79 8.72 -20.17 1.95
N GLY A 80 9.01 -20.47 3.22
CA GLY A 80 10.37 -20.50 3.76
C GLY A 80 10.97 -19.11 4.05
N ARG A 81 10.14 -18.08 4.17
CA ARG A 81 10.58 -16.72 4.54
C ARG A 81 10.29 -16.43 6.00
N ARG A 82 11.08 -15.54 6.59
CA ARG A 82 10.74 -14.99 7.92
C ARG A 82 9.62 -13.98 7.75
N ALA A 83 8.67 -13.98 8.69
CA ALA A 83 7.57 -13.02 8.64
C ALA A 83 7.08 -12.66 10.04
N LEU A 84 6.61 -11.41 10.19
CA LEU A 84 6.04 -10.87 11.41
C LEU A 84 4.66 -10.25 11.13
N ALA A 85 3.71 -10.49 12.02
CA ALA A 85 2.51 -9.68 12.15
C ALA A 85 2.80 -8.54 13.15
N VAL A 86 2.48 -7.32 12.78
CA VAL A 86 2.71 -6.14 13.64
C VAL A 86 1.47 -5.26 13.61
N ARG A 87 0.86 -5.07 14.78
CA ARG A 87 -0.21 -4.08 14.92
C ARG A 87 0.38 -2.68 14.80
N CYS A 88 -0.13 -1.89 13.86
CA CYS A 88 0.36 -0.55 13.58
C CYS A 88 -0.75 0.34 13.02
N ASP A 89 -1.09 1.39 13.75
CA ASP A 89 -1.83 2.53 13.22
C ASP A 89 -0.82 3.49 12.58
N VAL A 90 -0.83 3.61 11.26
CA VAL A 90 0.10 4.48 10.52
C VAL A 90 -0.10 5.97 10.85
N THR A 91 -1.24 6.35 11.45
CA THR A 91 -1.51 7.72 11.90
C THR A 91 -0.83 8.04 13.23
N ASP A 92 -0.41 7.03 13.99
CA ASP A 92 0.31 7.15 15.25
C ASP A 92 1.80 6.92 15.02
N ARG A 93 2.57 8.00 15.04
CA ARG A 93 4.00 7.96 14.82
C ARG A 93 4.74 7.02 15.79
N SER A 94 4.31 6.94 17.03
CA SER A 94 4.95 6.08 18.03
C SER A 94 4.78 4.59 17.71
N GLN A 95 3.61 4.20 17.19
CA GLN A 95 3.38 2.83 16.73
C GLN A 95 4.18 2.51 15.46
N VAL A 96 4.33 3.47 14.55
CA VAL A 96 5.16 3.31 13.35
C VAL A 96 6.63 3.12 13.76
N ASP A 97 7.16 3.96 14.66
CA ASP A 97 8.53 3.83 15.14
C ASP A 97 8.76 2.48 15.85
N ALA A 98 7.80 2.03 16.66
CA ALA A 98 7.85 0.72 17.32
C ALA A 98 7.81 -0.44 16.31
N ALA A 99 6.99 -0.35 15.27
CA ALA A 99 6.92 -1.36 14.21
C ALA A 99 8.24 -1.46 13.43
N VAL A 100 8.86 -0.33 13.09
CA VAL A 100 10.17 -0.29 12.43
C VAL A 100 11.25 -0.85 13.34
N ALA A 101 11.29 -0.43 14.60
CA ALA A 101 12.28 -0.92 15.59
C ALA A 101 12.16 -2.44 15.78
N ARG A 102 10.94 -2.97 15.89
CA ARG A 102 10.67 -4.40 15.98
C ARG A 102 11.14 -5.14 14.71
N THR A 103 10.87 -4.58 13.53
CA THR A 103 11.33 -5.12 12.25
C THR A 103 12.85 -5.25 12.21
N VAL A 104 13.54 -4.18 12.57
CA VAL A 104 15.02 -4.17 12.59
C VAL A 104 15.56 -5.17 13.63
N SER A 105 14.98 -5.22 14.83
CA SER A 105 15.41 -6.13 15.89
C SER A 105 15.24 -7.60 15.52
N GLU A 106 14.10 -7.97 14.90
CA GLU A 106 13.78 -9.39 14.64
C GLU A 106 14.24 -9.86 13.26
N LEU A 107 14.23 -8.99 12.24
CA LEU A 107 14.59 -9.35 10.86
C LEU A 107 15.91 -8.73 10.39
N GLY A 108 16.47 -7.78 11.13
CA GLY A 108 17.79 -7.20 10.88
C GLY A 108 17.79 -5.94 10.01
N ALA A 109 16.70 -5.62 9.30
CA ALA A 109 16.66 -4.47 8.40
C ALA A 109 15.22 -4.05 8.08
N VAL A 110 15.08 -2.87 7.44
CA VAL A 110 13.94 -2.52 6.58
C VAL A 110 14.52 -1.99 5.27
N ASP A 111 14.46 -2.81 4.23
CA ASP A 111 14.99 -2.49 2.90
C ASP A 111 13.89 -1.97 1.97
N ILE A 112 12.67 -2.47 2.13
CA ILE A 112 11.52 -2.17 1.27
C ILE A 112 10.37 -1.66 2.14
N LEU A 113 9.74 -0.56 1.73
CA LEU A 113 8.51 -0.05 2.31
C LEU A 113 7.42 0.01 1.23
N VAL A 114 6.31 -0.66 1.47
CA VAL A 114 5.08 -0.51 0.68
C VAL A 114 4.05 0.25 1.51
N ASN A 115 3.86 1.52 1.19
CA ASN A 115 2.82 2.37 1.78
C ASN A 115 1.48 2.07 1.10
N ASN A 116 0.85 0.95 1.52
CA ASN A 116 -0.44 0.51 1.00
C ASN A 116 -1.61 0.87 1.92
N ALA A 117 -1.40 1.01 3.23
CA ALA A 117 -2.46 1.38 4.16
C ALA A 117 -3.24 2.60 3.68
N GLY A 118 -4.56 2.49 3.66
CA GLY A 118 -5.42 3.55 3.15
C GLY A 118 -6.90 3.25 3.36
N THR A 119 -7.71 4.30 3.28
CA THR A 119 -9.16 4.24 3.44
C THR A 119 -9.86 5.03 2.33
N LEU A 120 -11.06 4.55 1.96
CA LEU A 120 -12.05 5.23 1.11
C LEU A 120 -13.44 4.89 1.66
N ASP A 121 -13.73 5.34 2.87
CA ASP A 121 -14.99 5.02 3.55
C ASP A 121 -16.10 6.01 3.23
N HIS A 122 -15.77 7.16 2.62
CA HIS A 122 -16.71 8.24 2.42
C HIS A 122 -16.72 8.72 0.97
N VAL A 123 -17.84 8.47 0.30
CA VAL A 123 -18.11 8.99 -1.05
C VAL A 123 -19.34 9.89 -0.96
N ALA A 124 -19.13 11.20 -1.09
CA ALA A 124 -20.21 12.21 -1.06
C ALA A 124 -19.87 13.37 -1.98
N GLN A 125 -20.90 14.06 -2.50
CA GLN A 125 -20.65 15.28 -3.27
C GLN A 125 -19.91 16.32 -2.43
N PHE A 126 -19.12 17.15 -3.06
CA PHE A 126 -18.22 18.10 -2.38
C PHE A 126 -18.93 18.95 -1.32
N ARG A 127 -20.14 19.43 -1.59
CA ARG A 127 -20.94 20.22 -0.63
C ARG A 127 -21.35 19.44 0.63
N ASP A 128 -21.37 18.11 0.54
CA ASP A 128 -21.85 17.20 1.60
C ASP A 128 -20.65 16.44 2.25
N GLN A 129 -19.41 16.81 1.90
CA GLN A 129 -18.21 16.23 2.51
C GLN A 129 -18.10 16.64 3.98
N SER A 130 -17.85 15.65 4.86
CA SER A 130 -17.60 15.92 6.28
C SER A 130 -16.14 16.37 6.48
N PRO A 131 -15.90 17.48 7.21
CA PRO A 131 -14.56 17.91 7.60
C PRO A 131 -13.81 16.84 8.40
N GLU A 132 -14.49 16.11 9.29
CA GLU A 132 -13.90 15.06 10.13
C GLU A 132 -13.40 13.89 9.27
N LEU A 133 -14.16 13.50 8.23
CA LEU A 133 -13.78 12.43 7.32
C LEU A 133 -12.69 12.88 6.36
N TRP A 134 -12.71 14.16 5.97
CA TRP A 134 -11.60 14.78 5.23
C TRP A 134 -10.28 14.66 6.00
N GLU A 135 -10.26 15.12 7.25
CA GLU A 135 -9.09 15.07 8.12
C GLU A 135 -8.62 13.62 8.38
N ARG A 136 -9.56 12.68 8.53
CA ARG A 136 -9.24 11.26 8.69
C ARG A 136 -8.53 10.71 7.46
N ASP A 137 -9.06 10.98 6.26
CA ASP A 137 -8.46 10.50 5.01
C ASP A 137 -7.05 11.08 4.81
N LEU A 138 -6.85 12.38 5.12
CA LEU A 138 -5.51 13.00 5.11
C LEU A 138 -4.55 12.29 6.07
N ARG A 139 -5.00 12.03 7.29
CA ARG A 139 -4.16 11.38 8.30
C ARG A 139 -3.78 9.96 7.89
N VAL A 140 -4.75 9.17 7.42
CA VAL A 140 -4.48 7.76 7.06
C VAL A 140 -3.68 7.68 5.77
N ASN A 141 -4.23 8.24 4.67
CA ASN A 141 -3.71 7.97 3.33
C ASN A 141 -2.42 8.74 3.01
N LEU A 142 -2.22 9.92 3.62
CA LEU A 142 -1.07 10.78 3.29
C LEU A 142 -0.09 10.90 4.46
N THR A 143 -0.55 11.33 5.64
CA THR A 143 0.33 11.46 6.80
C THR A 143 0.87 10.10 7.25
N GLY A 144 0.05 9.04 7.18
CA GLY A 144 0.50 7.68 7.47
C GLY A 144 1.67 7.23 6.59
N ALA A 145 1.60 7.47 5.28
CA ALA A 145 2.69 7.17 4.36
C ALA A 145 3.95 7.99 4.65
N PHE A 146 3.79 9.27 4.99
CA PHE A 146 4.88 10.13 5.43
C PHE A 146 5.54 9.60 6.71
N ASN A 147 4.76 9.24 7.74
CA ASN A 147 5.26 8.68 8.98
C ASN A 147 6.10 7.43 8.75
N CYS A 148 5.59 6.48 7.93
CA CYS A 148 6.29 5.25 7.63
C CYS A 148 7.57 5.51 6.83
N ALA A 149 7.52 6.34 5.79
CA ALA A 149 8.70 6.68 5.00
C ALA A 149 9.78 7.34 5.87
N GLN A 150 9.41 8.28 6.74
CA GLN A 150 10.36 8.96 7.60
C GLN A 150 10.97 8.02 8.65
N ALA A 151 10.19 7.05 9.17
CA ALA A 151 10.70 6.10 10.17
C ALA A 151 11.72 5.10 9.59
N VAL A 152 11.51 4.62 8.34
CA VAL A 152 12.45 3.68 7.70
C VAL A 152 13.67 4.38 7.10
N TRP A 153 13.59 5.68 6.86
CA TRP A 153 14.59 6.44 6.13
C TRP A 153 16.01 6.32 6.67
N PRO A 154 16.28 6.49 8.00
CA PRO A 154 17.63 6.35 8.53
C PRO A 154 18.25 4.98 8.29
N HIS A 155 17.43 3.92 8.40
CA HIS A 155 17.89 2.54 8.18
C HIS A 155 18.27 2.29 6.71
N MET A 156 17.47 2.79 5.77
CA MET A 156 17.78 2.71 4.34
C MET A 156 19.03 3.53 3.98
N GLN A 157 19.19 4.72 4.57
CA GLN A 157 20.37 5.56 4.36
C GLN A 157 21.67 4.88 4.86
N GLU A 158 21.64 4.30 6.06
CA GLU A 158 22.78 3.59 6.63
C GLU A 158 23.21 2.40 5.78
N ARG A 159 22.22 1.70 5.18
CA ARG A 159 22.48 0.55 4.30
C ARG A 159 22.87 0.93 2.87
N GLY A 160 22.71 2.19 2.48
CA GLY A 160 22.98 2.65 1.12
C GLY A 160 22.04 1.99 0.07
N TRP A 161 20.89 1.50 0.50
CA TRP A 161 19.91 0.83 -0.36
C TRP A 161 18.51 0.95 0.25
N GLY A 162 17.52 1.25 -0.57
CA GLY A 162 16.12 1.30 -0.16
C GLY A 162 15.17 1.33 -1.34
N ARG A 163 13.95 0.80 -1.13
CA ARG A 163 12.86 0.85 -2.09
C ARG A 163 11.58 1.27 -1.38
N ILE A 164 11.02 2.40 -1.80
CA ILE A 164 9.74 2.90 -1.27
C ILE A 164 8.73 2.90 -2.41
N VAL A 165 7.59 2.26 -2.18
CA VAL A 165 6.47 2.26 -3.11
C VAL A 165 5.24 2.84 -2.43
N ASN A 166 4.70 3.92 -2.98
CA ASN A 166 3.49 4.57 -2.50
C ASN A 166 2.28 4.13 -3.33
N MET A 167 1.24 3.63 -2.67
CA MET A 167 -0.01 3.24 -3.31
C MET A 167 -0.88 4.49 -3.56
N ALA A 168 -0.72 5.10 -4.73
CA ALA A 168 -1.56 6.21 -5.21
C ALA A 168 -2.91 5.70 -5.77
N SER A 169 -3.47 6.33 -6.77
CA SER A 169 -4.71 5.92 -7.46
C SER A 169 -4.92 6.79 -8.71
N VAL A 170 -5.63 6.28 -9.70
CA VAL A 170 -6.17 7.11 -10.79
C VAL A 170 -7.07 8.24 -10.29
N ALA A 171 -7.66 8.12 -9.11
CA ALA A 171 -8.37 9.21 -8.46
C ALA A 171 -7.46 10.38 -8.09
N GLY A 172 -6.17 10.15 -7.85
CA GLY A 172 -5.18 11.19 -7.59
C GLY A 172 -4.74 11.94 -8.85
N THR A 173 -4.84 11.33 -10.02
CA THR A 173 -4.45 11.94 -11.30
C THR A 173 -5.63 12.53 -12.07
N LEU A 174 -6.80 11.87 -12.01
CA LEU A 174 -8.01 12.25 -12.78
C LEU A 174 -9.08 12.92 -11.92
N GLY A 175 -8.96 12.83 -10.59
CA GLY A 175 -10.06 13.10 -9.68
C GLY A 175 -11.09 11.97 -9.64
N GLY A 176 -11.88 11.93 -8.57
CA GLY A 176 -12.97 10.98 -8.40
C GLY A 176 -14.25 11.70 -7.98
N PHE A 177 -15.38 11.44 -8.67
CA PHE A 177 -16.65 12.01 -8.27
C PHE A 177 -17.02 11.58 -6.85
N GLY A 178 -17.25 12.54 -5.96
CA GLY A 178 -17.55 12.30 -4.57
C GLY A 178 -16.34 11.90 -3.69
N GLN A 179 -15.13 11.97 -4.20
CA GLN A 179 -13.90 11.49 -3.55
C GLN A 179 -12.90 12.62 -3.28
N ALA A 180 -13.36 13.81 -2.86
CA ALA A 180 -12.50 14.98 -2.75
C ALA A 180 -11.29 14.73 -1.82
N SER A 181 -11.50 14.21 -0.62
CA SER A 181 -10.43 13.88 0.33
C SER A 181 -9.50 12.79 -0.21
N TYR A 182 -10.08 11.69 -0.69
CA TYR A 182 -9.31 10.58 -1.24
C TYR A 182 -8.45 11.00 -2.44
N SER A 183 -9.04 11.69 -3.41
CA SER A 183 -8.32 12.19 -4.58
C SER A 183 -7.18 13.12 -4.20
N THR A 184 -7.41 14.03 -3.24
CA THR A 184 -6.39 14.94 -2.73
C THR A 184 -5.24 14.16 -2.06
N THR A 185 -5.54 13.17 -1.22
CA THR A 185 -4.49 12.37 -0.57
C THR A 185 -3.66 11.59 -1.58
N LYS A 186 -4.33 10.98 -2.57
CA LYS A 186 -3.64 10.18 -3.59
C LYS A 186 -2.82 11.04 -4.56
N ALA A 187 -3.24 12.27 -4.84
CA ALA A 187 -2.42 13.27 -5.53
C ALA A 187 -1.22 13.72 -4.67
N GLY A 188 -1.44 13.92 -3.36
CA GLY A 188 -0.37 14.26 -2.41
C GLY A 188 0.74 13.21 -2.36
N LEU A 189 0.40 11.93 -2.46
CA LEU A 189 1.38 10.84 -2.52
C LEU A 189 2.29 10.94 -3.75
N LEU A 190 1.81 11.45 -4.88
CA LEU A 190 2.64 11.66 -6.07
C LEU A 190 3.70 12.74 -5.82
N GLY A 191 3.32 13.82 -5.14
CA GLY A 191 4.27 14.86 -4.71
C GLY A 191 5.30 14.33 -3.71
N LEU A 192 4.85 13.59 -2.69
CA LEU A 192 5.72 12.94 -1.70
C LEU A 192 6.70 11.99 -2.39
N THR A 193 6.24 11.17 -3.34
CA THR A 193 7.07 10.24 -4.11
C THR A 193 8.22 10.94 -4.81
N LYS A 194 7.96 12.05 -5.49
CA LYS A 194 8.98 12.81 -6.22
C LYS A 194 10.02 13.43 -5.29
N THR A 195 9.58 13.97 -4.15
CA THR A 195 10.49 14.53 -3.15
C THR A 195 11.41 13.46 -2.57
N LEU A 196 10.85 12.32 -2.14
CA LEU A 196 11.63 11.21 -1.60
C LEU A 196 12.60 10.60 -2.64
N ALA A 197 12.20 10.56 -3.93
CA ALA A 197 13.07 10.13 -5.01
C ALA A 197 14.29 11.05 -5.19
N MET A 198 14.08 12.37 -5.15
CA MET A 198 15.17 13.35 -5.27
C MET A 198 16.14 13.30 -4.09
N GLU A 199 15.61 13.20 -2.87
CA GLU A 199 16.45 13.18 -1.66
C GLU A 199 17.14 11.82 -1.47
N GLY A 200 16.48 10.72 -1.86
CA GLY A 200 16.94 9.35 -1.66
C GLY A 200 18.03 8.91 -2.64
N GLY A 201 18.06 9.48 -3.86
CA GLY A 201 18.91 9.00 -4.93
C GLY A 201 20.37 8.89 -4.56
N ARG A 202 20.95 9.89 -3.87
CA ARG A 202 22.33 9.88 -3.38
C ARG A 202 22.63 8.80 -2.32
N HIS A 203 21.58 8.20 -1.75
CA HIS A 203 21.66 7.15 -0.73
C HIS A 203 21.27 5.77 -1.28
N GLY A 204 21.13 5.62 -2.61
CA GLY A 204 20.70 4.37 -3.23
C GLY A 204 19.23 4.01 -2.95
N ILE A 205 18.43 4.99 -2.51
CA ILE A 205 17.00 4.82 -2.25
C ILE A 205 16.21 5.27 -3.46
N THR A 206 15.34 4.40 -3.98
CA THR A 206 14.34 4.78 -4.98
C THR A 206 12.97 4.90 -4.34
N CYS A 207 12.16 5.83 -4.83
CA CYS A 207 10.78 6.00 -4.42
C CYS A 207 9.90 6.13 -5.65
N ASN A 208 8.87 5.27 -5.77
CA ASN A 208 7.96 5.26 -6.89
C ASN A 208 6.50 5.16 -6.41
N ALA A 209 5.56 5.58 -7.24
CA ALA A 209 4.14 5.43 -7.00
C ALA A 209 3.54 4.40 -7.97
N ILE A 210 2.73 3.49 -7.45
CA ILE A 210 1.77 2.73 -8.24
C ILE A 210 0.48 3.53 -8.30
N VAL A 211 -0.13 3.59 -9.47
CA VAL A 211 -1.39 4.28 -9.74
C VAL A 211 -2.43 3.24 -10.21
N PRO A 212 -3.09 2.54 -9.27
CA PRO A 212 -4.11 1.56 -9.61
C PRO A 212 -5.34 2.20 -10.25
N GLY A 213 -5.94 1.48 -11.19
CA GLY A 213 -7.30 1.72 -11.65
C GLY A 213 -8.33 1.01 -10.78
N VAL A 214 -9.27 0.31 -11.42
CA VAL A 214 -10.27 -0.53 -10.74
C VAL A 214 -9.69 -1.93 -10.57
N ILE A 215 -9.50 -2.34 -9.32
CA ILE A 215 -8.90 -3.63 -8.96
C ILE A 215 -9.91 -4.47 -8.16
N GLY A 216 -10.08 -5.72 -8.52
CA GLY A 216 -11.00 -6.70 -7.92
C GLY A 216 -10.56 -7.16 -6.53
N SER A 217 -10.45 -6.23 -5.59
CA SER A 217 -10.22 -6.50 -4.17
C SER A 217 -11.54 -6.76 -3.44
N GLU A 218 -11.48 -7.18 -2.17
CA GLU A 218 -12.68 -7.34 -1.34
C GLU A 218 -13.48 -6.02 -1.28
N ALA A 219 -12.81 -4.88 -1.16
CA ALA A 219 -13.45 -3.57 -1.17
C ALA A 219 -14.20 -3.26 -2.48
N TYR A 220 -13.68 -3.72 -3.63
CA TYR A 220 -14.35 -3.63 -4.92
C TYR A 220 -15.64 -4.47 -4.94
N HIS A 221 -15.61 -5.70 -4.43
CA HIS A 221 -16.77 -6.58 -4.39
C HIS A 221 -17.84 -6.13 -3.40
N MET A 222 -17.46 -5.38 -2.37
CA MET A 222 -18.39 -4.74 -1.43
C MET A 222 -19.02 -3.45 -1.97
N ALA A 223 -18.43 -2.85 -3.00
CA ALA A 223 -18.93 -1.62 -3.61
C ALA A 223 -20.15 -1.86 -4.52
N ASN A 224 -20.79 -0.77 -4.96
CA ASN A 224 -21.96 -0.84 -5.83
C ASN A 224 -21.62 -1.47 -7.20
N ALA A 225 -22.20 -2.63 -7.49
CA ALA A 225 -21.94 -3.40 -8.71
C ALA A 225 -22.18 -2.60 -10.00
N ALA A 226 -23.25 -1.78 -10.06
CA ALA A 226 -23.55 -0.96 -11.24
C ALA A 226 -22.49 0.14 -11.45
N MET A 227 -21.95 0.70 -10.37
CA MET A 227 -20.84 1.64 -10.44
C MET A 227 -19.56 0.95 -10.94
N ASN A 228 -19.26 -0.22 -10.40
CA ASN A 228 -18.11 -1.02 -10.82
C ASN A 228 -18.17 -1.37 -12.31
N GLU A 229 -19.30 -1.85 -12.79
CA GLU A 229 -19.53 -2.16 -14.21
C GLU A 229 -19.33 -0.92 -15.11
N ARG A 230 -19.86 0.24 -14.67
CA ARG A 230 -19.71 1.50 -15.39
C ARG A 230 -18.25 1.93 -15.53
N ILE A 231 -17.45 1.74 -14.47
CA ILE A 231 -16.03 2.11 -14.51
C ILE A 231 -15.26 1.10 -15.36
N VAL A 232 -15.53 -0.21 -15.21
CA VAL A 232 -14.89 -1.26 -16.02
C VAL A 232 -15.13 -1.02 -17.52
N LYS A 233 -16.31 -0.61 -17.93
CA LYS A 233 -16.61 -0.25 -19.35
C LYS A 233 -15.72 0.88 -19.88
N ARG A 234 -15.16 1.73 -19.00
CA ARG A 234 -14.26 2.82 -19.38
C ARG A 234 -12.80 2.39 -19.48
N THR A 235 -12.41 1.24 -18.92
CA THR A 235 -11.05 0.74 -19.10
C THR A 235 -10.82 0.32 -20.56
N ALA A 236 -9.60 0.48 -21.06
CA ALA A 236 -9.24 -0.01 -22.39
C ALA A 236 -9.28 -1.54 -22.45
N LEU A 237 -8.89 -2.23 -21.37
CA LEU A 237 -8.88 -3.69 -21.26
C LEU A 237 -10.26 -4.32 -20.97
N LYS A 238 -11.31 -3.50 -20.71
CA LYS A 238 -12.71 -3.95 -20.48
C LYS A 238 -12.88 -4.96 -19.34
N ARG A 239 -11.99 -4.93 -18.37
CA ARG A 239 -12.05 -5.73 -17.15
C ARG A 239 -11.49 -4.94 -15.96
N HIS A 240 -11.77 -5.36 -14.74
CA HIS A 240 -10.97 -4.95 -13.58
C HIS A 240 -9.60 -5.61 -13.63
N GLY A 241 -8.63 -5.00 -12.96
CA GLY A 241 -7.35 -5.66 -12.68
C GLY A 241 -7.48 -6.59 -11.47
N GLU A 242 -6.52 -7.49 -11.34
CA GLU A 242 -6.40 -8.36 -10.18
C GLU A 242 -5.34 -7.80 -9.20
N PRO A 243 -5.48 -8.03 -7.87
CA PRO A 243 -4.47 -7.64 -6.89
C PRO A 243 -3.06 -8.08 -7.26
N GLN A 244 -2.93 -9.27 -7.86
CA GLN A 244 -1.65 -9.81 -8.30
C GLN A 244 -0.98 -8.96 -9.40
N GLU A 245 -1.75 -8.27 -10.24
CA GLU A 245 -1.19 -7.41 -11.31
C GLU A 245 -0.53 -6.16 -10.71
N ILE A 246 -1.07 -5.64 -9.59
CA ILE A 246 -0.45 -4.58 -8.79
C ILE A 246 0.83 -5.10 -8.12
N ALA A 247 0.74 -6.23 -7.44
CA ALA A 247 1.84 -6.82 -6.70
C ALA A 247 3.04 -7.16 -7.60
N ASN A 248 2.80 -7.60 -8.85
CA ASN A 248 3.85 -7.84 -9.82
C ASN A 248 4.65 -6.56 -10.17
N ALA A 249 3.94 -5.43 -10.34
CA ALA A 249 4.58 -4.15 -10.60
C ALA A 249 5.38 -3.66 -9.38
N ILE A 250 4.86 -3.87 -8.16
CA ILE A 250 5.56 -3.54 -6.92
C ILE A 250 6.83 -4.39 -6.79
N ALA A 251 6.75 -5.70 -7.01
CA ALA A 251 7.92 -6.58 -6.94
C ALA A 251 9.01 -6.15 -7.93
N PHE A 252 8.63 -5.78 -9.17
CA PHE A 252 9.57 -5.20 -10.14
C PHE A 252 10.24 -3.93 -9.60
N LEU A 253 9.45 -2.97 -9.10
CA LEU A 253 9.99 -1.70 -8.57
C LEU A 253 10.89 -1.88 -7.34
N CYS A 254 10.68 -2.94 -6.57
CA CYS A 254 11.49 -3.28 -5.41
C CYS A 254 12.78 -4.03 -5.77
N SER A 255 12.90 -4.54 -6.99
CA SER A 255 14.06 -5.33 -7.44
C SER A 255 15.19 -4.45 -8.01
N ASP A 256 16.35 -5.06 -8.22
CA ASP A 256 17.47 -4.43 -8.89
C ASP A 256 17.23 -4.20 -10.40
N LEU A 257 16.22 -4.87 -10.99
CA LEU A 257 15.78 -4.62 -12.37
C LEU A 257 15.23 -3.20 -12.56
N ALA A 258 14.73 -2.57 -11.48
CA ALA A 258 14.21 -1.19 -11.46
C ALA A 258 15.20 -0.19 -10.85
N SER A 259 16.49 -0.52 -10.75
CA SER A 259 17.50 0.31 -10.07
C SER A 259 17.65 1.74 -10.63
N TYR A 260 17.21 1.98 -11.86
CA TYR A 260 17.21 3.31 -12.48
C TYR A 260 15.81 3.93 -12.61
N VAL A 261 14.81 3.34 -11.93
CA VAL A 261 13.43 3.84 -11.88
C VAL A 261 13.19 4.50 -10.53
N THR A 262 13.07 5.83 -10.50
CA THR A 262 12.75 6.59 -9.30
C THR A 262 11.93 7.83 -9.64
N GLY A 263 11.03 8.24 -8.76
CA GLY A 263 10.09 9.35 -8.98
C GLY A 263 8.99 9.04 -10.00
N ALA A 264 8.86 7.80 -10.43
CA ALA A 264 7.91 7.40 -11.45
C ALA A 264 6.49 7.20 -10.88
N GLU A 265 5.51 7.46 -11.74
CA GLU A 265 4.09 7.14 -11.55
C GLU A 265 3.75 6.00 -12.50
N ILE A 266 3.60 4.79 -11.97
CA ILE A 266 3.35 3.59 -12.79
C ILE A 266 1.85 3.29 -12.79
N ASN A 267 1.20 3.56 -13.91
CA ASN A 267 -0.22 3.24 -14.09
C ASN A 267 -0.41 1.73 -14.26
N VAL A 268 -1.17 1.13 -13.35
CA VAL A 268 -1.66 -0.26 -13.43
C VAL A 268 -3.18 -0.21 -13.39
N SER A 269 -3.78 0.27 -14.47
CA SER A 269 -5.13 0.84 -14.48
C SER A 269 -6.04 0.24 -15.55
N GLY A 270 -5.50 -0.65 -16.39
CA GLY A 270 -6.22 -1.14 -17.57
C GLY A 270 -6.54 -0.04 -18.60
N GLY A 271 -5.82 1.09 -18.52
CA GLY A 271 -5.97 2.22 -19.43
C GLY A 271 -7.24 3.04 -19.18
N VAL A 272 -7.73 3.10 -17.93
CA VAL A 272 -8.92 3.89 -17.56
C VAL A 272 -8.69 5.39 -17.75
N GLU A 273 -7.45 5.83 -17.66
CA GLU A 273 -6.99 7.22 -17.87
C GLU A 273 -6.92 7.62 -19.36
N LEU A 274 -6.96 6.66 -20.26
CA LEU A 274 -6.89 6.93 -21.69
C LEU A 274 -8.26 7.38 -22.21
N PHE A 275 -8.24 8.30 -23.17
CA PHE A 275 -9.45 8.68 -23.88
C PHE A 275 -9.84 7.57 -24.85
N VAL A 276 -11.02 6.96 -24.65
CA VAL A 276 -11.56 5.93 -25.51
C VAL A 276 -12.71 6.56 -26.33
N PHE A 277 -12.55 6.58 -27.66
CA PHE A 277 -13.57 7.06 -28.59
C PHE A 277 -14.77 6.12 -28.64
#